data_21736b9a4ef00d839ef209d6bb802e38
#
_entry.id   21736b9a4ef00d839ef209d6bb802e38
#
_cell.length_a   1.000
_cell.length_b   1.000
_cell.length_c   1.000
_cell.angle_alpha   90.00
_cell.angle_beta   90.00
_cell.angle_gamma   90.00
#
_symmetry.space_group_name_H-M   'P 1'
#
loop_
_entity.id
_entity.type
_entity.pdbx_description
1 polymer ?
#
loop_
_entity_poly.entity_id
_entity_poly.type
_entity_poly.pdbx_seq_one_letter_code
_entity_poly.pdbx_strand_id
1 'polypeptide(L)'
;MHEQLMYASYFAPRGRNRMFVLGQQISERYLSPLDRLIGIVGGPGAGKSSLIKGMFPGLELTNDDDGVNVRPLPLLKNIEKDFFSCHTYHIDIRFELAFTQLHVLADAIRKALSHDKRVIVEHFDLLYTALGTNADVLLGVGGEVIAVRPNLFGPFPQEIADVVVKTLKYRKMAHTAEDLATSILSQEYGAVLPFGHRDVHHGFVLEYPIELEADLREVEKKVKKIIDEGLKVCYSDEGHITIGNASWACTGPRTHVSNTEDIEGFRLLYEYKYDPKSKTYLIIGLVGPMGENLDGLSSMIHYASL
;
A
#
# COMPACT_ATOMS: atom_id res chain seq x y z
N MET A 1 -21.02 -21.61 15.04
CA MET A 1 -19.88 -20.77 15.45
C MET A 1 -20.17 -19.38 14.88
N HIS A 2 -20.38 -18.37 15.69
CA HIS A 2 -20.57 -17.00 15.18
C HIS A 2 -19.22 -16.55 14.62
N GLU A 3 -19.12 -16.41 13.30
CA GLU A 3 -17.97 -15.75 12.68
C GLU A 3 -17.94 -14.32 13.20
N GLN A 4 -16.95 -14.01 14.02
CA GLN A 4 -16.71 -12.64 14.42
C GLN A 4 -16.20 -11.87 13.19
N LEU A 5 -16.81 -10.74 12.91
CA LEU A 5 -16.30 -9.80 11.92
C LEU A 5 -14.87 -9.40 12.33
N MET A 6 -13.87 -9.92 11.63
CA MET A 6 -12.49 -9.51 11.86
C MET A 6 -12.23 -8.22 11.09
N TYR A 7 -11.66 -7.26 11.80
CA TYR A 7 -11.18 -6.00 11.22
C TYR A 7 -9.77 -5.74 11.70
N ALA A 8 -8.89 -5.42 10.78
CA ALA A 8 -7.56 -4.96 11.08
C ALA A 8 -7.22 -3.79 10.16
N SER A 9 -6.55 -2.79 10.72
CA SER A 9 -6.02 -1.66 9.98
C SER A 9 -4.56 -1.48 10.38
N TYR A 10 -3.70 -1.38 9.40
CA TYR A 10 -2.27 -1.16 9.55
C TYR A 10 -1.90 0.09 8.76
N PHE A 11 -0.96 0.87 9.25
CA PHE A 11 -0.33 1.87 8.40
C PHE A 11 0.44 1.16 7.31
N ALA A 12 0.14 1.47 6.05
CA ALA A 12 0.72 0.76 4.93
C ALA A 12 2.22 1.09 4.79
N PRO A 13 3.10 0.09 4.85
CA PRO A 13 4.54 0.31 4.69
C PRO A 13 4.87 0.89 3.32
N ARG A 14 5.81 1.84 3.26
CA ARG A 14 6.23 2.47 2.01
C ARG A 14 7.19 1.63 1.19
N GLY A 15 8.03 0.81 1.82
CA GLY A 15 8.97 -0.08 1.13
C GLY A 15 8.37 -1.41 0.66
N ARG A 16 8.81 -1.92 -0.50
CA ARG A 16 8.35 -3.21 -1.07
C ARG A 16 8.54 -4.39 -0.11
N ASN A 17 9.73 -4.51 0.48
CA ASN A 17 10.04 -5.62 1.39
C ASN A 17 9.17 -5.59 2.64
N ARG A 18 8.92 -4.40 3.20
CA ARG A 18 8.04 -4.26 4.36
C ARG A 18 6.58 -4.57 4.02
N MET A 19 6.11 -4.20 2.82
CA MET A 19 4.79 -4.57 2.34
C MET A 19 4.67 -6.08 2.13
N PHE A 20 5.71 -6.73 1.63
CA PHE A 20 5.79 -8.19 1.51
C PHE A 20 5.68 -8.88 2.88
N VAL A 21 6.45 -8.41 3.87
CA VAL A 21 6.41 -8.93 5.25
C VAL A 21 5.02 -8.71 5.87
N LEU A 22 4.39 -7.55 5.65
CA LEU A 22 3.02 -7.32 6.09
C LEU A 22 2.04 -8.32 5.46
N GLY A 23 2.22 -8.64 4.18
CA GLY A 23 1.43 -9.68 3.50
C GLY A 23 1.56 -11.05 4.17
N GLN A 24 2.77 -11.46 4.55
CA GLN A 24 2.98 -12.69 5.32
C GLN A 24 2.24 -12.67 6.66
N GLN A 25 2.35 -11.56 7.41
CA GLN A 25 1.66 -11.41 8.69
C GLN A 25 0.13 -11.45 8.56
N ILE A 26 -0.42 -10.84 7.50
CA ILE A 26 -1.85 -10.88 7.21
C ILE A 26 -2.28 -12.32 6.88
N SER A 27 -1.51 -13.00 6.06
CA SER A 27 -1.78 -14.39 5.72
C SER A 27 -1.83 -15.27 6.97
N GLU A 28 -0.85 -15.16 7.85
CA GLU A 28 -0.77 -15.96 9.08
C GLU A 28 -1.91 -15.67 10.08
N ARG A 29 -2.38 -14.43 10.14
CA ARG A 29 -3.34 -13.99 11.16
C ARG A 29 -4.80 -14.04 10.70
N TYR A 30 -5.05 -13.78 9.42
CA TYR A 30 -6.41 -13.52 8.94
C TYR A 30 -6.89 -14.48 7.85
N LEU A 31 -6.01 -15.26 7.22
CA LEU A 31 -6.44 -16.25 6.23
C LEU A 31 -6.72 -17.61 6.85
N SER A 32 -7.80 -18.22 6.38
CA SER A 32 -8.15 -19.61 6.65
C SER A 32 -7.88 -20.47 5.42
N PRO A 33 -7.53 -21.75 5.59
CA PRO A 33 -7.50 -22.71 4.48
C PRO A 33 -8.82 -22.81 3.71
N LEU A 34 -9.93 -22.42 4.33
CA LEU A 34 -11.27 -22.45 3.73
C LEU A 34 -11.60 -21.20 2.90
N ASP A 35 -10.82 -20.12 3.02
CA ASP A 35 -11.03 -18.91 2.22
C ASP A 35 -10.73 -19.21 0.75
N ARG A 36 -11.73 -19.03 -0.09
CA ARG A 36 -11.67 -19.32 -1.53
C ARG A 36 -11.63 -18.05 -2.37
N LEU A 37 -12.34 -17.01 -1.96
CA LEU A 37 -12.41 -15.74 -2.65
C LEU A 37 -11.76 -14.64 -1.83
N ILE A 38 -10.65 -14.10 -2.32
CA ILE A 38 -9.93 -12.99 -1.67
C ILE A 38 -10.01 -11.78 -2.57
N GLY A 39 -10.71 -10.75 -2.11
CA GLY A 39 -10.86 -9.48 -2.82
C GLY A 39 -9.83 -8.48 -2.36
N ILE A 40 -9.22 -7.75 -3.30
CA ILE A 40 -8.26 -6.69 -3.01
C ILE A 40 -8.68 -5.43 -3.76
N VAL A 41 -8.76 -4.32 -3.03
CA VAL A 41 -9.09 -3.00 -3.56
C VAL A 41 -7.98 -2.00 -3.23
N GLY A 42 -7.79 -1.02 -4.09
CA GLY A 42 -6.78 0.03 -3.89
C GLY A 42 -6.26 0.62 -5.20
N GLY A 43 -5.75 1.85 -5.12
CA GLY A 43 -5.26 2.60 -6.27
C GLY A 43 -3.95 2.06 -6.88
N PRO A 44 -3.54 2.61 -8.03
CA PRO A 44 -2.24 2.32 -8.63
C PRO A 44 -1.09 2.76 -7.72
N GLY A 45 -0.04 1.92 -7.63
CA GLY A 45 1.13 2.18 -6.79
C GLY A 45 0.88 1.98 -5.29
N ALA A 46 -0.28 1.45 -4.88
CA ALA A 46 -0.58 1.17 -3.47
C ALA A 46 0.23 -0.01 -2.90
N GLY A 47 0.88 -0.83 -3.74
CA GLY A 47 1.66 -1.98 -3.31
C GLY A 47 0.87 -3.28 -3.19
N LYS A 48 -0.28 -3.40 -3.87
CA LYS A 48 -1.13 -4.60 -3.89
C LYS A 48 -0.34 -5.84 -4.29
N SER A 49 0.40 -5.80 -5.39
CA SER A 49 1.19 -6.95 -5.89
C SER A 49 2.23 -7.41 -4.87
N SER A 50 2.92 -6.49 -4.17
CA SER A 50 3.86 -6.84 -3.11
C SER A 50 3.18 -7.49 -1.91
N LEU A 51 1.99 -7.01 -1.54
CA LEU A 51 1.17 -7.60 -0.49
C LEU A 51 0.75 -9.03 -0.86
N ILE A 52 0.25 -9.23 -2.09
CA ILE A 52 -0.17 -10.55 -2.61
C ILE A 52 1.01 -11.52 -2.62
N LYS A 53 2.17 -11.11 -3.13
CA LYS A 53 3.39 -11.94 -3.14
C LYS A 53 3.81 -12.35 -1.72
N GLY A 54 3.61 -11.47 -0.72
CA GLY A 54 3.83 -11.79 0.68
C GLY A 54 2.83 -12.79 1.23
N MET A 55 1.54 -12.62 0.93
CA MET A 55 0.47 -13.51 1.37
C MET A 55 0.55 -14.91 0.75
N PHE A 56 0.99 -14.99 -0.49
CA PHE A 56 1.04 -16.21 -1.30
C PHE A 56 2.40 -16.34 -1.99
N PRO A 57 3.47 -16.68 -1.25
CA PRO A 57 4.79 -16.86 -1.83
C PRO A 57 4.78 -17.92 -2.93
N GLY A 58 5.33 -17.57 -4.10
CA GLY A 58 5.34 -18.46 -5.27
C GLY A 58 4.11 -18.38 -6.16
N LEU A 59 3.10 -17.56 -5.83
CA LEU A 59 1.99 -17.30 -6.73
C LEU A 59 2.47 -16.41 -7.90
N GLU A 60 2.24 -16.87 -9.13
CA GLU A 60 2.48 -16.09 -10.32
C GLU A 60 1.31 -15.09 -10.51
N LEU A 61 1.62 -13.81 -10.56
CA LEU A 61 0.63 -12.77 -10.84
C LEU A 61 0.40 -12.65 -12.34
N THR A 62 -0.86 -12.53 -12.74
CA THR A 62 -1.24 -12.47 -14.17
C THR A 62 -0.95 -11.13 -14.82
N ASN A 63 -0.82 -10.10 -14.03
CA ASN A 63 -0.36 -8.78 -14.41
C ASN A 63 0.55 -8.27 -13.30
N ASP A 64 1.85 -8.27 -13.54
CA ASP A 64 2.84 -7.81 -12.57
C ASP A 64 3.45 -6.49 -13.05
N ASP A 65 3.78 -5.63 -12.10
CA ASP A 65 4.52 -4.40 -12.34
C ASP A 65 5.91 -4.65 -12.98
N ASP A 66 6.43 -5.87 -12.83
CA ASP A 66 7.68 -6.33 -13.47
C ASP A 66 7.51 -6.65 -14.97
N GLY A 67 6.33 -6.38 -15.54
CA GLY A 67 6.04 -6.53 -16.97
C GLY A 67 5.66 -7.94 -17.41
N VAL A 68 5.44 -8.86 -16.48
CA VAL A 68 5.01 -10.22 -16.79
C VAL A 68 3.51 -10.24 -17.06
N ASN A 69 3.16 -10.64 -18.29
CA ASN A 69 1.78 -10.84 -18.71
C ASN A 69 1.55 -12.31 -19.05
N VAL A 70 0.79 -13.02 -18.22
CA VAL A 70 0.47 -14.43 -18.46
C VAL A 70 -0.75 -14.52 -19.37
N ARG A 71 -0.53 -14.88 -20.65
CA ARG A 71 -1.61 -15.00 -21.65
C ARG A 71 -1.64 -16.37 -22.33
N PRO A 72 -2.81 -16.91 -22.61
CA PRO A 72 -4.15 -16.50 -22.12
C PRO A 72 -4.27 -16.65 -20.61
N LEU A 73 -5.19 -15.90 -19.98
CA LEU A 73 -5.42 -15.95 -18.54
C LEU A 73 -5.55 -17.42 -18.07
N PRO A 74 -4.72 -17.90 -17.14
CA PRO A 74 -4.67 -19.32 -16.77
C PRO A 74 -6.03 -19.87 -16.32
N LEU A 75 -6.83 -19.05 -15.64
CA LEU A 75 -8.18 -19.43 -15.22
C LEU A 75 -9.07 -19.72 -16.42
N LEU A 76 -9.14 -18.83 -17.41
CA LEU A 76 -9.97 -19.01 -18.60
C LEU A 76 -9.54 -20.24 -19.41
N LYS A 77 -8.23 -20.40 -19.62
CA LYS A 77 -7.65 -21.57 -20.29
C LYS A 77 -8.02 -22.90 -19.61
N ASN A 78 -8.05 -22.91 -18.28
CA ASN A 78 -8.40 -24.11 -17.52
C ASN A 78 -9.89 -24.43 -17.58
N ILE A 79 -10.74 -23.40 -17.62
CA ILE A 79 -12.19 -23.57 -17.79
C ILE A 79 -12.55 -24.16 -19.14
N GLU A 80 -11.90 -23.71 -20.22
CA GLU A 80 -12.10 -24.25 -21.58
C GLU A 80 -11.77 -25.76 -21.63
N LYS A 81 -10.79 -26.18 -20.85
CA LYS A 81 -10.36 -27.60 -20.79
C LYS A 81 -11.10 -28.43 -19.74
N ASP A 82 -11.97 -27.79 -18.95
CA ASP A 82 -12.63 -28.36 -17.77
C ASP A 82 -11.64 -29.00 -16.76
N PHE A 83 -10.44 -28.43 -16.67
CA PHE A 83 -9.35 -28.94 -15.83
C PHE A 83 -8.59 -27.82 -15.15
N PHE A 84 -8.70 -27.74 -13.84
CA PHE A 84 -8.00 -26.75 -13.01
C PHE A 84 -6.63 -27.24 -12.56
N SER A 85 -5.58 -26.80 -13.23
CA SER A 85 -4.20 -27.20 -12.95
C SER A 85 -3.63 -26.60 -11.67
N CYS A 86 -4.11 -25.41 -11.27
CA CYS A 86 -3.64 -24.70 -10.09
C CYS A 86 -4.64 -24.81 -8.93
N HIS A 87 -4.14 -24.71 -7.71
CA HIS A 87 -4.97 -24.58 -6.52
C HIS A 87 -5.45 -23.13 -6.32
N THR A 88 -4.61 -22.17 -6.68
CA THR A 88 -4.85 -20.73 -6.48
C THR A 88 -4.63 -19.99 -7.79
N TYR A 89 -5.52 -19.06 -8.11
CA TYR A 89 -5.47 -18.21 -9.30
C TYR A 89 -5.41 -16.74 -8.89
N HIS A 90 -4.70 -15.93 -9.66
CA HIS A 90 -4.68 -14.47 -9.53
C HIS A 90 -5.34 -13.84 -10.74
N ILE A 91 -6.11 -12.78 -10.52
CA ILE A 91 -6.78 -12.01 -11.57
C ILE A 91 -6.74 -10.53 -11.21
N ASP A 92 -6.22 -9.70 -12.11
CA ASP A 92 -6.40 -8.24 -12.07
C ASP A 92 -7.57 -7.87 -12.99
N ILE A 93 -8.72 -7.55 -12.40
CA ILE A 93 -9.94 -7.23 -13.15
C ILE A 93 -9.73 -6.02 -14.06
N ARG A 94 -9.10 -4.96 -13.57
CA ARG A 94 -8.88 -3.73 -14.33
C ARG A 94 -8.05 -3.99 -15.59
N PHE A 95 -7.06 -4.84 -15.49
CA PHE A 95 -6.22 -5.24 -16.61
C PHE A 95 -6.97 -6.18 -17.57
N GLU A 96 -7.68 -7.18 -17.03
CA GLU A 96 -8.38 -8.18 -17.83
C GLU A 96 -9.53 -7.60 -18.64
N LEU A 97 -10.18 -6.52 -18.17
CA LEU A 97 -11.25 -5.84 -18.91
C LEU A 97 -10.79 -5.26 -20.27
N ALA A 98 -9.49 -5.11 -20.50
CA ALA A 98 -8.97 -4.77 -21.84
C ALA A 98 -9.10 -5.92 -22.86
N PHE A 99 -9.32 -7.16 -22.41
CA PHE A 99 -9.30 -8.36 -23.24
C PHE A 99 -10.57 -9.23 -23.13
N THR A 100 -11.31 -9.10 -22.04
CA THR A 100 -12.42 -10.00 -21.71
C THR A 100 -13.56 -9.20 -21.06
N GLN A 101 -14.79 -9.64 -21.29
CA GLN A 101 -15.96 -9.00 -20.69
C GLN A 101 -16.13 -9.40 -19.22
N LEU A 102 -16.64 -8.48 -18.41
CA LEU A 102 -16.76 -8.65 -16.95
C LEU A 102 -17.58 -9.88 -16.55
N HIS A 103 -18.67 -10.17 -17.26
CA HIS A 103 -19.51 -11.34 -16.97
C HIS A 103 -18.78 -12.66 -17.22
N VAL A 104 -17.91 -12.73 -18.25
CA VAL A 104 -17.10 -13.93 -18.53
C VAL A 104 -16.11 -14.17 -17.39
N LEU A 105 -15.49 -13.10 -16.85
CA LEU A 105 -14.62 -13.21 -15.68
C LEU A 105 -15.40 -13.65 -14.44
N ALA A 106 -16.60 -13.09 -14.21
CA ALA A 106 -17.45 -13.48 -13.09
C ALA A 106 -17.85 -14.95 -13.15
N ASP A 107 -18.27 -15.45 -14.34
CA ASP A 107 -18.64 -16.86 -14.53
C ASP A 107 -17.43 -17.79 -14.34
N ALA A 108 -16.27 -17.37 -14.83
CA ALA A 108 -15.02 -18.09 -14.64
C ALA A 108 -14.66 -18.25 -13.15
N ILE A 109 -14.80 -17.18 -12.39
CA ILE A 109 -14.54 -17.19 -10.94
C ILE A 109 -15.56 -18.09 -10.23
N ARG A 110 -16.87 -17.98 -10.53
CA ARG A 110 -17.89 -18.86 -9.94
C ARG A 110 -17.58 -20.34 -10.20
N LYS A 111 -17.16 -20.67 -11.43
CA LYS A 111 -16.79 -22.04 -11.79
C LYS A 111 -15.56 -22.51 -11.00
N ALA A 112 -14.53 -21.69 -10.85
CA ALA A 112 -13.36 -22.03 -10.03
C ALA A 112 -13.73 -22.27 -8.57
N LEU A 113 -14.53 -21.37 -7.99
CA LEU A 113 -15.01 -21.50 -6.61
C LEU A 113 -15.81 -22.79 -6.39
N SER A 114 -16.66 -23.19 -7.33
CA SER A 114 -17.43 -24.44 -7.27
C SER A 114 -16.55 -25.70 -7.37
N HIS A 115 -15.29 -25.57 -7.80
CA HIS A 115 -14.28 -26.64 -7.81
C HIS A 115 -13.26 -26.49 -6.67
N ASP A 116 -13.63 -25.81 -5.58
CA ASP A 116 -12.78 -25.57 -4.41
C ASP A 116 -11.44 -24.88 -4.71
N LYS A 117 -11.36 -24.10 -5.79
CA LYS A 117 -10.18 -23.33 -6.10
C LYS A 117 -10.20 -21.98 -5.38
N ARG A 118 -9.02 -21.50 -5.01
CA ARG A 118 -8.86 -20.16 -4.47
C ARG A 118 -8.64 -19.17 -5.62
N VAL A 119 -9.32 -18.02 -5.53
CA VAL A 119 -9.16 -16.93 -6.50
C VAL A 119 -8.86 -15.64 -5.73
N ILE A 120 -7.76 -15.00 -6.11
CA ILE A 120 -7.34 -13.68 -5.61
C ILE A 120 -7.66 -12.67 -6.69
N VAL A 121 -8.44 -11.66 -6.36
CA VAL A 121 -8.99 -10.72 -7.32
C VAL A 121 -8.57 -9.31 -6.95
N GLU A 122 -7.70 -8.69 -7.76
CA GLU A 122 -7.41 -7.25 -7.68
C GLU A 122 -8.53 -6.44 -8.34
N HIS A 123 -8.79 -5.26 -7.80
CA HIS A 123 -9.91 -4.39 -8.19
C HIS A 123 -11.26 -5.09 -8.04
N PHE A 124 -11.44 -5.75 -6.90
CA PHE A 124 -12.64 -6.52 -6.61
C PHE A 124 -13.92 -5.68 -6.56
N ASP A 125 -13.81 -4.38 -6.26
CA ASP A 125 -14.89 -3.39 -6.36
C ASP A 125 -15.55 -3.36 -7.74
N LEU A 126 -14.78 -3.54 -8.81
CA LEU A 126 -15.29 -3.59 -10.19
C LEU A 126 -16.07 -4.88 -10.50
N LEU A 127 -15.69 -5.97 -9.84
CA LEU A 127 -16.27 -7.30 -10.08
C LEU A 127 -17.50 -7.60 -9.22
N TYR A 128 -17.55 -7.06 -8.01
CA TYR A 128 -18.50 -7.43 -6.96
C TYR A 128 -19.94 -7.53 -7.45
N THR A 129 -20.44 -6.50 -8.15
CA THR A 129 -21.83 -6.48 -8.66
C THR A 129 -22.11 -7.60 -9.66
N ALA A 130 -21.15 -7.88 -10.56
CA ALA A 130 -21.30 -8.94 -11.57
C ALA A 130 -21.17 -10.33 -10.92
N LEU A 131 -20.37 -10.48 -9.89
CA LEU A 131 -20.18 -11.75 -9.18
C LEU A 131 -21.38 -12.09 -8.28
N GLY A 132 -22.02 -11.09 -7.68
CA GLY A 132 -23.21 -11.25 -6.82
C GLY A 132 -22.92 -11.80 -5.43
N THR A 133 -21.65 -11.91 -5.03
CA THR A 133 -21.22 -12.34 -3.69
C THR A 133 -19.98 -11.56 -3.24
N ASN A 134 -19.84 -11.35 -1.93
CA ASN A 134 -18.66 -10.71 -1.36
C ASN A 134 -17.49 -11.72 -1.22
N ALA A 135 -16.30 -11.21 -0.99
CA ALA A 135 -15.12 -12.02 -0.73
C ALA A 135 -15.19 -12.66 0.67
N ASP A 136 -14.51 -13.80 0.87
CA ASP A 136 -14.31 -14.38 2.19
C ASP A 136 -13.40 -13.48 3.05
N VAL A 137 -12.39 -12.89 2.40
CA VAL A 137 -11.52 -11.86 2.97
C VAL A 137 -11.41 -10.71 1.97
N LEU A 138 -11.66 -9.50 2.43
CA LEU A 138 -11.53 -8.27 1.66
C LEU A 138 -10.37 -7.45 2.22
N LEU A 139 -9.46 -7.05 1.33
CA LEU A 139 -8.29 -6.25 1.66
C LEU A 139 -8.35 -4.91 0.95
N GLY A 140 -8.19 -3.83 1.69
CA GLY A 140 -8.01 -2.48 1.17
C GLY A 140 -6.56 -2.04 1.31
N VAL A 141 -5.96 -1.45 0.28
CA VAL A 141 -4.57 -0.98 0.29
C VAL A 141 -4.50 0.48 -0.14
N GLY A 142 -4.15 1.35 0.79
CA GLY A 142 -4.03 2.80 0.60
C GLY A 142 -2.95 3.43 1.46
N GLY A 143 -3.29 4.44 2.23
CA GLY A 143 -2.47 4.95 3.33
C GLY A 143 -2.40 3.98 4.49
N GLU A 144 -3.39 3.13 4.59
CA GLU A 144 -3.48 1.97 5.48
C GLU A 144 -3.70 0.69 4.68
N VAL A 145 -3.52 -0.45 5.34
CA VAL A 145 -4.00 -1.75 4.87
C VAL A 145 -5.13 -2.21 5.79
N ILE A 146 -6.31 -2.36 5.22
CA ILE A 146 -7.51 -2.82 5.92
C ILE A 146 -7.71 -4.29 5.56
N ALA A 147 -7.88 -5.15 6.56
CA ALA A 147 -8.24 -6.55 6.37
C ALA A 147 -9.56 -6.82 7.11
N VAL A 148 -10.55 -7.35 6.41
CA VAL A 148 -11.89 -7.58 6.95
C VAL A 148 -12.51 -8.84 6.38
N ARG A 149 -13.34 -9.52 7.18
CA ARG A 149 -14.24 -10.58 6.73
C ARG A 149 -15.64 -9.99 6.58
N PRO A 150 -16.07 -9.64 5.36
CA PRO A 150 -17.38 -9.08 5.14
C PRO A 150 -18.48 -10.12 5.36
N ASN A 151 -19.66 -9.64 5.70
CA ASN A 151 -20.88 -10.46 5.78
C ASN A 151 -21.97 -9.91 4.86
N LEU A 152 -23.21 -10.34 5.04
CA LEU A 152 -24.35 -9.87 4.24
C LEU A 152 -24.55 -8.33 4.34
N PHE A 153 -24.16 -7.72 5.45
CA PHE A 153 -24.36 -6.29 5.73
C PHE A 153 -23.12 -5.43 5.45
N GLY A 154 -22.08 -6.01 4.87
CA GLY A 154 -20.83 -5.34 4.55
C GLY A 154 -19.66 -5.72 5.48
N PRO A 155 -18.58 -4.94 5.45
CA PRO A 155 -18.37 -3.80 4.54
C PRO A 155 -18.34 -4.24 3.07
N PHE A 156 -18.87 -3.37 2.21
CA PHE A 156 -18.86 -3.62 0.76
C PHE A 156 -17.53 -3.17 0.12
N PRO A 157 -17.12 -3.79 -1.00
CA PRO A 157 -15.83 -3.47 -1.64
C PRO A 157 -15.67 -2.00 -1.99
N GLN A 158 -16.74 -1.33 -2.41
CA GLN A 158 -16.71 0.10 -2.74
C GLN A 158 -16.43 0.97 -1.51
N GLU A 159 -17.00 0.64 -0.35
CA GLU A 159 -16.77 1.38 0.89
C GLU A 159 -15.29 1.34 1.31
N ILE A 160 -14.68 0.16 1.21
CA ILE A 160 -13.23 0.00 1.48
C ILE A 160 -12.40 0.72 0.41
N ALA A 161 -12.76 0.61 -0.88
CA ALA A 161 -12.07 1.28 -1.96
C ALA A 161 -12.08 2.81 -1.79
N ASP A 162 -13.23 3.39 -1.40
CA ASP A 162 -13.37 4.83 -1.18
C ASP A 162 -12.45 5.35 -0.06
N VAL A 163 -12.27 4.57 1.00
CA VAL A 163 -11.34 4.91 2.08
C VAL A 163 -9.90 4.87 1.58
N VAL A 164 -9.46 3.73 1.06
CA VAL A 164 -8.04 3.50 0.72
C VAL A 164 -7.55 4.32 -0.47
N VAL A 165 -8.44 4.67 -1.41
CA VAL A 165 -8.09 5.56 -2.53
C VAL A 165 -7.87 6.99 -2.05
N LYS A 166 -8.71 7.48 -1.12
CA LYS A 166 -8.56 8.83 -0.54
C LYS A 166 -7.28 8.96 0.29
N THR A 167 -6.92 7.93 1.04
CA THR A 167 -5.77 7.98 1.95
C THR A 167 -4.44 7.72 1.25
N LEU A 168 -4.45 7.06 0.09
CA LEU A 168 -3.24 6.76 -0.69
C LEU A 168 -2.43 8.01 -1.05
N LYS A 169 -3.10 9.15 -1.31
CA LYS A 169 -2.40 10.40 -1.61
C LYS A 169 -1.46 10.83 -0.47
N TYR A 170 -1.92 10.72 0.78
CA TYR A 170 -1.11 11.12 1.94
C TYR A 170 0.10 10.21 2.14
N ARG A 171 -0.05 8.91 1.88
CA ARG A 171 1.08 7.98 1.90
C ARG A 171 2.12 8.34 0.83
N LYS A 172 1.70 8.68 -0.38
CA LYS A 172 2.60 9.14 -1.46
C LYS A 172 3.30 10.45 -1.10
N MET A 173 2.56 11.42 -0.54
CA MET A 173 3.11 12.69 -0.06
C MET A 173 4.15 12.44 1.05
N ALA A 174 3.82 11.63 2.05
CA ALA A 174 4.72 11.31 3.15
C ALA A 174 5.99 10.63 2.67
N HIS A 175 5.89 9.67 1.74
CA HIS A 175 7.06 8.96 1.21
C HIS A 175 7.99 9.91 0.45
N THR A 176 7.45 10.76 -0.43
CA THR A 176 8.27 11.72 -1.17
C THR A 176 8.92 12.75 -0.22
N ALA A 177 8.17 13.27 0.76
CA ALA A 177 8.71 14.20 1.76
C ALA A 177 9.79 13.56 2.65
N GLU A 178 9.64 12.29 2.98
CA GLU A 178 10.65 11.50 3.72
C GLU A 178 11.96 11.40 2.95
N ASP A 179 11.90 11.05 1.65
CA ASP A 179 13.08 10.94 0.80
C ASP A 179 13.78 12.30 0.65
N LEU A 180 13.01 13.38 0.46
CA LEU A 180 13.56 14.75 0.42
C LEU A 180 14.27 15.12 1.73
N ALA A 181 13.61 14.89 2.87
CA ALA A 181 14.18 15.22 4.19
C ALA A 181 15.45 14.38 4.48
N THR A 182 15.40 13.08 4.20
CA THR A 182 16.54 12.17 4.39
C THR A 182 17.74 12.59 3.55
N SER A 183 17.51 13.00 2.31
CA SER A 183 18.59 13.46 1.43
C SER A 183 19.24 14.75 1.92
N ILE A 184 18.45 15.75 2.34
CA ILE A 184 18.99 17.00 2.90
C ILE A 184 19.80 16.70 4.17
N LEU A 185 19.28 15.85 5.08
CA LEU A 185 19.98 15.44 6.29
C LEU A 185 21.31 14.75 5.96
N SER A 186 21.32 13.88 4.95
CA SER A 186 22.55 13.19 4.53
C SER A 186 23.57 14.12 3.87
N GLN A 187 23.14 14.95 2.93
CA GLN A 187 24.04 15.76 2.10
C GLN A 187 24.62 16.95 2.87
N GLU A 188 23.83 17.59 3.72
CA GLU A 188 24.24 18.85 4.36
C GLU A 188 24.70 18.68 5.82
N TYR A 189 24.14 17.67 6.51
CA TYR A 189 24.47 17.43 7.92
C TYR A 189 25.26 16.13 8.12
N GLY A 190 25.64 15.45 7.03
CA GLY A 190 26.43 14.22 7.09
C GLY A 190 25.73 13.07 7.82
N ALA A 191 24.40 13.13 7.93
CA ALA A 191 23.65 12.07 8.58
C ALA A 191 23.80 10.76 7.79
N VAL A 192 24.18 9.70 8.49
CA VAL A 192 24.07 8.34 7.94
C VAL A 192 22.61 8.05 7.69
N LEU A 193 22.30 7.16 6.74
CA LEU A 193 20.92 6.76 6.49
C LEU A 193 20.22 6.38 7.80
N PRO A 194 18.92 6.68 7.96
CA PRO A 194 18.19 6.36 9.17
C PRO A 194 18.31 4.89 9.53
N PHE A 195 18.47 4.60 10.82
CA PHE A 195 18.50 3.22 11.33
C PHE A 195 17.17 2.50 11.13
N GLY A 196 16.07 3.25 11.20
CA GLY A 196 14.71 2.76 11.00
C GLY A 196 13.77 3.82 10.48
N HIS A 197 12.64 3.34 9.95
CA HIS A 197 11.54 4.15 9.47
C HIS A 197 10.25 3.61 10.05
N ARG A 198 9.36 4.48 10.55
CA ARG A 198 8.02 4.11 10.97
C ARG A 198 6.99 4.77 10.07
N ASP A 199 6.02 3.98 9.66
CA ASP A 199 4.86 4.46 8.93
C ASP A 199 3.80 4.92 9.94
N VAL A 200 3.37 6.16 9.81
CA VAL A 200 2.36 6.78 10.68
C VAL A 200 1.31 7.46 9.84
N HIS A 201 0.16 7.76 10.45
CA HIS A 201 -0.93 8.43 9.75
C HIS A 201 -0.50 9.83 9.26
N HIS A 202 -0.61 10.09 7.98
CA HIS A 202 -0.27 11.35 7.30
C HIS A 202 1.14 11.87 7.62
N GLY A 203 2.10 10.96 7.75
CA GLY A 203 3.46 11.37 8.06
C GLY A 203 4.47 10.24 8.01
N PHE A 204 5.65 10.52 8.52
CA PHE A 204 6.77 9.59 8.62
C PHE A 204 7.58 9.85 9.88
N VAL A 205 8.30 8.83 10.32
CA VAL A 205 9.26 8.94 11.42
C VAL A 205 10.60 8.36 10.97
N LEU A 206 11.66 9.16 11.07
CA LEU A 206 13.05 8.70 10.86
C LEU A 206 13.67 8.41 12.22
N GLU A 207 14.36 7.29 12.34
CA GLU A 207 15.03 6.86 13.57
C GLU A 207 16.54 6.95 13.42
N TYR A 208 17.18 7.63 14.35
CA TYR A 208 18.64 7.75 14.40
C TYR A 208 19.18 7.27 15.76
N PRO A 209 20.34 6.59 15.80
CA PRO A 209 20.91 6.12 17.06
C PRO A 209 21.46 7.25 17.93
N ILE A 210 21.70 8.42 17.35
CA ILE A 210 22.18 9.63 18.01
C ILE A 210 21.30 10.81 17.61
N GLU A 211 21.25 11.83 18.45
CA GLU A 211 20.66 13.12 18.06
C GLU A 211 21.57 13.79 17.03
N LEU A 212 20.98 14.19 15.91
CA LEU A 212 21.72 14.84 14.83
C LEU A 212 21.91 16.34 15.17
N GLU A 213 23.08 16.88 14.83
CA GLU A 213 23.34 18.33 14.92
C GLU A 213 22.71 19.06 13.73
N ALA A 214 21.41 18.88 13.51
CA ALA A 214 20.67 19.48 12.41
C ALA A 214 19.55 20.39 12.93
N ASP A 215 19.48 21.62 12.43
CA ASP A 215 18.33 22.51 12.67
C ASP A 215 17.15 22.06 11.80
N LEU A 216 16.15 21.42 12.42
CA LEU A 216 14.98 20.90 11.74
C LEU A 216 14.13 22.00 11.07
N ARG A 217 14.23 23.27 11.50
CA ARG A 217 13.58 24.40 10.83
C ARG A 217 14.24 24.71 9.49
N GLU A 218 15.57 24.65 9.44
CA GLU A 218 16.29 24.84 8.16
C GLU A 218 16.09 23.66 7.23
N VAL A 219 16.02 22.42 7.74
CA VAL A 219 15.68 21.24 6.94
C VAL A 219 14.27 21.38 6.34
N GLU A 220 13.28 21.75 7.16
CA GLU A 220 11.90 21.98 6.69
C GLU A 220 11.85 23.04 5.59
N LYS A 221 12.52 24.17 5.78
CA LYS A 221 12.57 25.27 4.80
C LYS A 221 13.15 24.83 3.47
N LYS A 222 14.21 23.99 3.49
CA LYS A 222 14.82 23.46 2.27
C LYS A 222 13.92 22.45 1.56
N VAL A 223 13.25 21.56 2.31
CA VAL A 223 12.24 20.65 1.72
C VAL A 223 11.11 21.46 1.09
N LYS A 224 10.56 22.46 1.78
CA LYS A 224 9.51 23.33 1.25
C LYS A 224 9.95 24.04 -0.03
N LYS A 225 11.19 24.51 -0.12
CA LYS A 225 11.72 25.09 -1.34
C LYS A 225 11.67 24.11 -2.53
N ILE A 226 12.07 22.83 -2.32
CA ILE A 226 11.99 21.82 -3.37
C ILE A 226 10.52 21.49 -3.73
N ILE A 227 9.63 21.52 -2.74
CA ILE A 227 8.18 21.38 -2.97
C ILE A 227 7.67 22.51 -3.86
N ASP A 228 8.00 23.74 -3.54
CA ASP A 228 7.57 24.94 -4.29
C ASP A 228 8.16 25.00 -5.71
N GLU A 229 9.29 24.34 -5.98
CA GLU A 229 9.87 24.21 -7.32
C GLU A 229 9.05 23.32 -8.27
N GLY A 230 8.11 22.52 -7.78
CA GLY A 230 7.21 21.70 -8.59
C GLY A 230 7.95 20.67 -9.47
N LEU A 231 8.98 20.03 -8.92
CA LEU A 231 9.82 19.09 -9.68
C LEU A 231 9.06 17.79 -9.97
N LYS A 232 9.20 17.29 -11.19
CA LYS A 232 8.61 16.01 -11.59
C LYS A 232 9.27 14.84 -10.86
N VAL A 233 8.45 13.92 -10.33
CA VAL A 233 8.88 12.69 -9.69
C VAL A 233 8.52 11.51 -10.58
N CYS A 234 9.52 10.75 -11.01
CA CYS A 234 9.32 9.62 -11.91
C CYS A 234 9.96 8.35 -11.36
N TYR A 235 9.29 7.23 -11.61
CA TYR A 235 9.89 5.91 -11.46
C TYR A 235 11.05 5.76 -12.44
N SER A 236 12.19 5.30 -11.97
CA SER A 236 13.37 5.01 -12.77
C SER A 236 13.57 3.50 -12.92
N ASP A 237 13.75 2.82 -11.80
CA ASP A 237 13.87 1.37 -11.71
C ASP A 237 13.37 0.87 -10.34
N GLU A 238 13.59 -0.41 -10.02
CA GLU A 238 13.12 -1.04 -8.80
C GLU A 238 13.75 -0.50 -7.49
N GLY A 239 14.82 0.25 -7.60
CA GLY A 239 15.55 0.84 -6.46
C GLY A 239 15.71 2.35 -6.55
N HIS A 240 15.20 3.00 -7.60
CA HIS A 240 15.45 4.41 -7.83
C HIS A 240 14.22 5.16 -8.37
N ILE A 241 14.15 6.43 -7.99
CA ILE A 241 13.27 7.45 -8.58
C ILE A 241 14.13 8.60 -9.11
N THR A 242 13.56 9.41 -9.99
CA THR A 242 14.13 10.73 -10.34
C THR A 242 13.25 11.82 -9.77
N ILE A 243 13.85 12.85 -9.17
CA ILE A 243 13.20 14.08 -8.76
C ILE A 243 13.87 15.21 -9.55
N GLY A 244 13.13 15.83 -10.46
CA GLY A 244 13.71 16.71 -11.47
C GLY A 244 14.73 15.94 -12.35
N ASN A 245 16.00 16.35 -12.29
CA ASN A 245 17.10 15.71 -13.03
C ASN A 245 18.00 14.83 -12.16
N ALA A 246 17.71 14.71 -10.87
CA ALA A 246 18.52 13.93 -9.93
C ALA A 246 17.95 12.52 -9.71
N SER A 247 18.84 11.51 -9.66
CA SER A 247 18.46 10.13 -9.30
C SER A 247 18.58 9.93 -7.79
N TRP A 248 17.60 9.25 -7.22
CA TRP A 248 17.46 9.04 -5.77
C TRP A 248 17.20 7.56 -5.50
N ALA A 249 17.95 6.97 -4.58
CA ALA A 249 17.69 5.61 -4.13
C ALA A 249 16.39 5.58 -3.31
N CYS A 250 15.52 4.61 -3.59
CA CYS A 250 14.25 4.46 -2.91
C CYS A 250 13.83 3.00 -2.80
N THR A 251 13.29 2.59 -1.65
CA THR A 251 12.84 1.21 -1.41
C THR A 251 11.42 0.94 -1.88
N GLY A 252 10.68 1.98 -2.30
CA GLY A 252 9.29 1.90 -2.78
C GLY A 252 9.01 2.85 -3.94
N PRO A 253 9.76 2.74 -5.08
CA PRO A 253 9.79 3.78 -6.11
C PRO A 253 8.44 4.04 -6.83
N ARG A 254 7.45 3.18 -6.66
CA ARG A 254 6.10 3.37 -7.23
C ARG A 254 5.13 4.09 -6.31
N THR A 255 5.54 4.40 -5.07
CA THR A 255 4.67 5.01 -4.04
C THR A 255 5.05 6.47 -3.82
N HIS A 256 5.10 7.26 -4.86
CA HIS A 256 5.42 8.69 -4.82
C HIS A 256 4.32 9.56 -5.42
N VAL A 257 4.33 10.86 -5.12
CA VAL A 257 3.58 11.87 -5.86
C VAL A 257 4.14 12.02 -7.27
N SER A 258 3.39 12.64 -8.17
CA SER A 258 3.84 12.88 -9.55
C SER A 258 4.74 14.11 -9.66
N ASN A 259 4.49 15.11 -8.81
CA ASN A 259 5.27 16.34 -8.72
C ASN A 259 5.48 16.69 -7.26
N THR A 260 6.58 17.37 -6.94
CA THR A 260 6.84 17.75 -5.54
C THR A 260 5.79 18.73 -5.00
N GLU A 261 5.20 19.59 -5.84
CA GLU A 261 4.11 20.49 -5.47
C GLU A 261 2.81 19.80 -5.02
N ASP A 262 2.66 18.49 -5.32
CA ASP A 262 1.54 17.68 -4.83
C ASP A 262 1.64 17.39 -3.31
N ILE A 263 2.75 17.76 -2.66
CA ILE A 263 2.96 17.58 -1.21
C ILE A 263 2.33 18.77 -0.47
N GLU A 264 1.13 18.56 0.05
CA GLU A 264 0.39 19.56 0.81
C GLU A 264 0.78 19.55 2.29
N GLY A 265 0.86 20.71 2.93
CA GLY A 265 0.94 20.85 4.39
C GLY A 265 2.18 20.22 5.04
N PHE A 266 3.30 20.11 4.31
CA PHE A 266 4.53 19.55 4.86
C PHE A 266 5.07 20.37 6.03
N ARG A 267 5.45 19.67 7.10
CA ARG A 267 6.15 20.25 8.25
C ARG A 267 6.93 19.18 9.01
N LEU A 268 7.98 19.61 9.70
CA LEU A 268 8.71 18.81 10.67
C LEU A 268 8.33 19.24 12.10
N LEU A 269 8.35 18.33 13.04
CA LEU A 269 8.40 18.69 14.46
C LEU A 269 9.83 19.12 14.78
N TYR A 270 9.99 20.32 15.35
CA TYR A 270 11.30 20.92 15.56
C TYR A 270 12.07 20.36 16.77
N GLU A 271 11.44 19.48 17.56
CA GLU A 271 12.05 18.82 18.68
C GLU A 271 12.32 17.35 18.34
N TYR A 272 13.56 16.92 18.54
CA TYR A 272 13.88 15.51 18.55
C TYR A 272 13.14 14.82 19.69
N LYS A 273 12.47 13.72 19.39
CA LYS A 273 11.83 12.88 20.42
C LYS A 273 12.71 11.66 20.66
N TYR A 274 12.99 11.35 21.91
CA TYR A 274 13.72 10.15 22.26
C TYR A 274 12.75 9.00 22.58
N ASP A 275 12.90 7.88 21.91
CA ASP A 275 12.16 6.65 22.22
C ASP A 275 13.02 5.74 23.09
N PRO A 276 12.70 5.60 24.41
CA PRO A 276 13.49 4.79 25.33
C PRO A 276 13.41 3.29 25.03
N LYS A 277 12.40 2.84 24.28
CA LYS A 277 12.22 1.43 23.91
C LYS A 277 13.17 1.00 22.80
N SER A 278 13.24 1.77 21.73
CA SER A 278 14.17 1.53 20.62
C SER A 278 15.56 2.13 20.87
N LYS A 279 15.69 3.03 21.86
CA LYS A 279 16.87 3.82 22.16
C LYS A 279 17.34 4.67 20.98
N THR A 280 16.37 5.26 20.28
CA THR A 280 16.59 6.09 19.09
C THR A 280 16.02 7.49 19.26
N TYR A 281 16.63 8.45 18.57
CA TYR A 281 16.11 9.79 18.39
C TYR A 281 15.23 9.83 17.15
N LEU A 282 14.09 10.47 17.25
CA LEU A 282 13.05 10.49 16.23
C LEU A 282 12.95 11.87 15.60
N ILE A 283 12.98 11.92 14.27
CA ILE A 283 12.56 13.07 13.47
C ILE A 283 11.18 12.74 12.88
N ILE A 284 10.20 13.58 13.14
CA ILE A 284 8.79 13.35 12.74
C ILE A 284 8.41 14.37 11.70
N GLY A 285 8.03 13.89 10.52
CA GLY A 285 7.48 14.69 9.42
C GLY A 285 5.99 14.41 9.22
N LEU A 286 5.24 15.46 8.93
CA LEU A 286 3.79 15.44 8.71
C LEU A 286 3.45 16.01 7.34
N VAL A 287 2.33 15.53 6.75
CA VAL A 287 1.78 16.02 5.49
C VAL A 287 0.25 16.14 5.58
N GLY A 288 -0.34 16.94 4.72
CA GLY A 288 -1.79 17.12 4.67
C GLY A 288 -2.35 17.91 5.86
N PRO A 289 -3.64 17.72 6.19
CA PRO A 289 -4.36 18.56 7.15
C PRO A 289 -4.10 18.20 8.63
N MET A 290 -3.14 17.34 8.94
CA MET A 290 -2.86 16.94 10.32
C MET A 290 -2.49 18.13 11.19
N GLY A 291 -3.15 18.25 12.34
CA GLY A 291 -2.79 19.17 13.42
C GLY A 291 -1.44 18.80 14.07
N GLU A 292 -0.93 19.67 14.95
CA GLU A 292 0.33 19.44 15.68
C GLU A 292 0.21 18.34 16.76
N ASN A 293 -0.97 17.75 16.93
CA ASN A 293 -1.22 16.73 17.93
C ASN A 293 -0.68 15.37 17.47
N LEU A 294 0.34 14.88 18.17
CA LEU A 294 0.95 13.56 17.93
C LEU A 294 0.01 12.38 18.21
N ASP A 295 -1.06 12.58 19.00
CA ASP A 295 -2.03 11.53 19.32
C ASP A 295 -2.74 11.01 18.07
N GLY A 296 -2.85 11.84 17.03
CA GLY A 296 -3.42 11.46 15.74
C GLY A 296 -2.55 10.53 14.88
N LEU A 297 -1.24 10.45 15.14
CA LEU A 297 -0.30 9.68 14.29
C LEU A 297 -0.52 8.16 14.37
N SER A 298 -1.01 7.67 15.49
CA SER A 298 -1.31 6.25 15.70
C SER A 298 -2.78 5.97 15.97
N SER A 299 -3.65 6.98 15.89
CA SER A 299 -5.07 6.82 16.18
C SER A 299 -5.81 6.16 15.04
N MET A 300 -6.33 4.96 15.28
CA MET A 300 -7.28 4.28 14.39
C MET A 300 -8.72 4.78 14.53
N ILE A 301 -8.97 5.72 15.46
CA ILE A 301 -10.33 6.14 15.84
C ILE A 301 -10.97 7.08 14.80
N HIS A 302 -10.19 7.66 13.91
CA HIS A 302 -10.71 8.61 12.91
C HIS A 302 -11.53 7.97 11.76
N TYR A 303 -11.53 6.65 11.64
CA TYR A 303 -12.30 5.95 10.60
C TYR A 303 -13.75 5.65 10.98
N ALA A 304 -14.12 5.80 12.24
CA ALA A 304 -15.50 5.58 12.71
C ALA A 304 -16.43 6.79 12.49
N SER A 305 -15.91 7.92 11.99
CA SER A 305 -16.65 9.17 11.80
C SER A 305 -16.66 9.67 10.33
N LEU A 306 -16.31 8.82 9.39
CA LEU A 306 -16.50 9.01 7.95
C LEU A 306 -17.65 8.14 7.48
#